data_6d728f491d5f3d740a13f91615d95ce1
#
_entry.id   6d728f491d5f3d740a13f91615d95ce1
#
_cell.length_a   1.000
_cell.length_b   1.000
_cell.length_c   1.000
_cell.angle_alpha   90.00
_cell.angle_beta   90.00
_cell.angle_gamma   90.00
#
_symmetry.space_group_name_H-M   'P 1'
#
loop_
_entity.id
_entity.type
_entity.pdbx_description
1 polymer ?
#
loop_
_entity_poly.entity_id
_entity_poly.type
_entity_poly.pdbx_seq_one_letter_code
_entity_poly.pdbx_strand_id
1 'polypeptide(L)'
;MNIIKTLANLFMNYCRIENDKIVQRKKDLRENTLPRTLLNHYRENIVEMEFKRDTGIIANQQVIKKLNSLYRDLSKVSKITWRKMKSFYEFIDCSGKKAEIRIPPIQKYLGIFLYYLSLVGIVFCMIPLILLFCLNFLDIRIIVEFSLYVFYFIYFFKMSLPVKEAMQFQKLIQK
;
A
#
# COMPACT_ATOMS: atom_id res chain seq x y z
N MET A 1 15.87 20.98 12.32
CA MET A 1 16.70 19.87 11.76
C MET A 1 16.73 18.61 12.64
N ASN A 2 16.34 18.64 13.90
CA ASN A 2 16.39 17.47 14.81
C ASN A 2 15.22 16.48 14.72
N ILE A 3 14.02 16.93 14.38
CA ILE A 3 12.82 16.08 14.38
C ILE A 3 12.90 14.95 13.34
N ILE A 4 13.37 15.24 12.13
CA ILE A 4 13.51 14.23 11.05
C ILE A 4 14.54 13.16 11.42
N LYS A 5 15.68 13.57 12.03
CA LYS A 5 16.69 12.64 12.54
C LYS A 5 16.15 11.75 13.67
N THR A 6 15.38 12.33 14.58
CA THR A 6 14.75 11.60 15.68
C THR A 6 13.74 10.58 15.18
N LEU A 7 12.87 10.96 14.22
CA LEU A 7 11.92 10.03 13.59
C LEU A 7 12.62 8.93 12.79
N ALA A 8 13.68 9.25 12.04
CA ALA A 8 14.47 8.25 11.32
C ALA A 8 15.14 7.26 12.29
N ASN A 9 15.70 7.74 13.40
CA ASN A 9 16.31 6.89 14.42
C ASN A 9 15.27 6.00 15.13
N LEU A 10 14.09 6.52 15.45
CA LEU A 10 12.99 5.74 16.02
C LEU A 10 12.53 4.65 15.06
N PHE A 11 12.40 4.97 13.77
CA PHE A 11 12.04 3.98 12.76
C PHE A 11 13.10 2.91 12.59
N MET A 12 14.39 3.29 12.52
CA MET A 12 15.50 2.33 12.45
C MET A 12 15.56 1.42 13.67
N ASN A 13 15.37 1.97 14.87
CA ASN A 13 15.33 1.19 16.11
C ASN A 13 14.15 0.22 16.13
N TYR A 14 12.97 0.63 15.65
CA TYR A 14 11.81 -0.25 15.54
C TYR A 14 12.07 -1.42 14.59
N CYS A 15 12.62 -1.15 13.40
CA CYS A 15 13.00 -2.18 12.43
C CYS A 15 14.05 -3.16 12.99
N ARG A 16 15.02 -2.65 13.75
CA ARG A 16 16.04 -3.45 14.41
C ARG A 16 15.44 -4.39 15.45
N ILE A 17 14.57 -3.88 16.31
CA ILE A 17 13.89 -4.69 17.35
C ILE A 17 13.03 -5.78 16.72
N GLU A 18 12.32 -5.50 15.62
CA GLU A 18 11.53 -6.52 14.91
C GLU A 18 12.42 -7.61 14.28
N ASN A 19 13.55 -7.23 13.70
CA ASN A 19 14.53 -8.17 13.18
C ASN A 19 15.16 -9.04 14.28
N ASP A 20 15.55 -8.44 15.39
CA ASP A 20 16.14 -9.15 16.51
C ASP A 20 15.18 -10.19 17.09
N LYS A 21 13.89 -9.89 17.18
CA LYS A 21 12.84 -10.85 17.59
C LYS A 21 12.74 -12.04 16.62
N ILE A 22 12.83 -11.80 15.31
CA ILE A 22 12.79 -12.87 14.30
C ILE A 22 14.04 -13.76 14.43
N VAL A 23 15.21 -13.15 14.57
CA VAL A 23 16.49 -13.88 14.74
C VAL A 23 16.46 -14.71 16.01
N GLN A 24 16.02 -14.16 17.14
CA GLN A 24 15.92 -14.90 18.39
C GLN A 24 14.98 -16.09 18.28
N ARG A 25 13.77 -15.91 17.71
CA ARG A 25 12.82 -17.02 17.49
C ARG A 25 13.37 -18.10 16.57
N LYS A 26 14.14 -17.74 15.53
CA LYS A 26 14.83 -18.72 14.68
C LYS A 26 15.90 -19.51 15.45
N LYS A 27 16.61 -18.86 16.36
CA LYS A 27 17.59 -19.51 17.24
C LYS A 27 16.90 -20.51 18.17
N ASP A 28 15.83 -20.10 18.84
CA ASP A 28 15.05 -20.95 19.74
C ASP A 28 14.50 -22.21 19.02
N LEU A 29 14.10 -22.07 17.73
CA LEU A 29 13.71 -23.21 16.89
C LEU A 29 14.84 -24.16 16.56
N ARG A 30 16.06 -23.66 16.37
CA ARG A 30 17.24 -24.50 16.05
C ARG A 30 17.72 -25.29 17.26
N GLU A 31 17.59 -24.72 18.46
CA GLU A 31 18.06 -25.32 19.70
C GLU A 31 17.11 -26.42 20.22
N ASN A 32 15.99 -26.71 19.53
CA ASN A 32 15.01 -27.76 19.86
C ASN A 32 14.53 -27.75 21.34
N THR A 33 14.59 -26.59 22.00
CA THR A 33 14.24 -26.44 23.43
C THR A 33 12.73 -26.36 23.66
N LEU A 34 11.91 -26.28 22.57
CA LEU A 34 10.48 -26.08 22.63
C LEU A 34 9.68 -27.39 22.50
N PRO A 35 8.58 -27.55 23.24
CA PRO A 35 7.64 -28.64 23.04
C PRO A 35 7.12 -28.68 21.61
N ARG A 36 6.91 -29.91 21.06
CA ARG A 36 6.45 -30.09 19.65
C ARG A 36 5.16 -29.31 19.30
N THR A 37 4.27 -29.14 20.25
CA THR A 37 3.02 -28.37 20.11
C THR A 37 3.26 -26.89 19.87
N LEU A 38 4.30 -26.32 20.46
CA LEU A 38 4.68 -24.92 20.28
C LEU A 38 5.53 -24.70 19.02
N LEU A 39 6.24 -25.72 18.56
CA LEU A 39 7.12 -25.64 17.38
C LEU A 39 6.37 -25.21 16.12
N ASN A 40 5.19 -25.76 15.86
CA ASN A 40 4.38 -25.41 14.70
C ASN A 40 3.88 -23.98 14.79
N HIS A 41 3.37 -23.56 15.96
CA HIS A 41 2.92 -22.19 16.19
C HIS A 41 4.06 -21.16 16.03
N TYR A 42 5.26 -21.49 16.51
CA TYR A 42 6.43 -20.64 16.34
C TYR A 42 6.87 -20.52 14.86
N ARG A 43 6.83 -21.62 14.10
CA ARG A 43 7.11 -21.61 12.66
C ARG A 43 6.12 -20.74 11.89
N GLU A 44 4.84 -20.87 12.19
CA GLU A 44 3.78 -20.04 11.58
C GLU A 44 3.99 -18.55 11.88
N ASN A 45 4.23 -18.21 13.14
CA ASN A 45 4.51 -16.83 13.55
C ASN A 45 5.73 -16.23 12.86
N ILE A 46 6.80 -17.02 12.66
CA ILE A 46 7.99 -16.52 11.94
C ILE A 46 7.66 -16.21 10.48
N VAL A 47 6.94 -17.10 9.80
CA VAL A 47 6.51 -16.88 8.40
C VAL A 47 5.66 -15.62 8.29
N GLU A 48 4.72 -15.40 9.21
CA GLU A 48 3.87 -14.20 9.23
C GLU A 48 4.68 -12.92 9.47
N MET A 49 5.64 -12.97 10.40
CA MET A 49 6.53 -11.83 10.67
C MET A 49 7.44 -11.49 9.49
N GLU A 50 8.03 -12.50 8.86
CA GLU A 50 8.87 -12.32 7.67
C GLU A 50 8.04 -11.75 6.51
N PHE A 51 6.86 -12.30 6.27
CA PHE A 51 5.96 -11.81 5.23
C PHE A 51 5.56 -10.36 5.49
N LYS A 52 5.19 -10.00 6.73
CA LYS A 52 4.90 -8.61 7.13
C LYS A 52 6.10 -7.69 6.89
N ARG A 53 7.31 -8.11 7.26
CA ARG A 53 8.54 -7.34 7.05
C ARG A 53 8.79 -7.07 5.57
N ASP A 54 8.67 -8.09 4.73
CA ASP A 54 9.05 -8.03 3.32
C ASP A 54 7.97 -7.34 2.46
N THR A 55 6.71 -7.49 2.82
CA THR A 55 5.57 -6.97 2.03
C THR A 55 4.86 -5.78 2.70
N GLY A 56 4.99 -5.65 4.01
CA GLY A 56 4.20 -4.73 4.83
C GLY A 56 2.73 -5.12 4.97
N ILE A 57 2.34 -6.36 4.62
CA ILE A 57 1.00 -6.91 4.74
C ILE A 57 0.95 -7.84 5.95
N ILE A 58 -0.05 -7.64 6.83
CA ILE A 58 -0.31 -8.52 7.96
C ILE A 58 -1.31 -9.59 7.51
N ALA A 59 -0.90 -10.85 7.53
CA ALA A 59 -1.74 -11.96 7.10
C ALA A 59 -1.33 -13.25 7.81
N ASN A 60 -2.28 -14.15 8.05
CA ASN A 60 -2.00 -15.47 8.57
C ASN A 60 -1.44 -16.40 7.46
N GLN A 61 -0.88 -17.53 7.84
CA GLN A 61 -0.22 -18.46 6.93
C GLN A 61 -1.10 -18.92 5.76
N GLN A 62 -2.40 -19.14 5.99
CA GLN A 62 -3.32 -19.55 4.93
C GLN A 62 -3.53 -18.43 3.90
N VAL A 63 -3.69 -17.19 4.38
CA VAL A 63 -3.84 -16.01 3.52
C VAL A 63 -2.54 -15.74 2.77
N ILE A 64 -1.36 -15.90 3.42
CA ILE A 64 -0.06 -15.75 2.77
C ILE A 64 0.09 -16.70 1.57
N LYS A 65 -0.30 -17.97 1.72
CA LYS A 65 -0.27 -18.95 0.61
C LYS A 65 -1.15 -18.50 -0.56
N LYS A 66 -2.35 -18.01 -0.29
CA LYS A 66 -3.28 -17.49 -1.32
C LYS A 66 -2.74 -16.23 -1.99
N LEU A 67 -2.19 -15.30 -1.20
CA LEU A 67 -1.58 -14.06 -1.73
C LEU A 67 -0.35 -14.35 -2.60
N ASN A 68 0.50 -15.30 -2.20
CA ASN A 68 1.65 -15.73 -3.02
C ASN A 68 1.20 -16.36 -4.34
N SER A 69 0.11 -17.13 -4.35
CA SER A 69 -0.47 -17.67 -5.59
C SER A 69 -0.96 -16.53 -6.48
N LEU A 70 -1.76 -15.61 -5.94
CA LEU A 70 -2.26 -14.46 -6.69
C LEU A 70 -1.11 -13.59 -7.22
N TYR A 71 -0.09 -13.32 -6.39
CA TYR A 71 1.09 -12.57 -6.80
C TYR A 71 1.82 -13.25 -7.98
N ARG A 72 1.97 -14.57 -7.94
CA ARG A 72 2.58 -15.35 -9.00
C ARG A 72 1.78 -15.27 -10.30
N ASP A 73 0.46 -15.36 -10.22
CA ASP A 73 -0.41 -15.27 -11.39
C ASP A 73 -0.38 -13.86 -12.01
N LEU A 74 -0.41 -12.83 -11.18
CA LEU A 74 -0.26 -11.44 -11.60
C LEU A 74 1.13 -11.14 -12.19
N SER A 75 2.19 -11.74 -11.63
CA SER A 75 3.57 -11.52 -12.10
C SER A 75 3.84 -12.11 -13.48
N LYS A 76 3.06 -13.12 -13.91
CA LYS A 76 3.13 -13.67 -15.28
C LYS A 76 2.58 -12.71 -16.33
N VAL A 77 1.62 -11.87 -15.95
CA VAL A 77 0.88 -11.00 -16.87
C VAL A 77 1.40 -9.56 -16.84
N SER A 78 1.97 -9.14 -15.71
CA SER A 78 2.46 -7.77 -15.53
C SER A 78 3.61 -7.68 -14.52
N LYS A 79 4.39 -6.59 -14.61
CA LYS A 79 5.41 -6.27 -13.60
C LYS A 79 4.74 -5.75 -12.31
N ILE A 80 4.26 -6.68 -11.48
CA ILE A 80 3.71 -6.34 -10.17
C ILE A 80 4.81 -6.38 -9.10
N THR A 81 4.68 -5.52 -8.08
CA THR A 81 5.51 -5.54 -6.88
C THR A 81 4.61 -5.69 -5.65
N TRP A 82 5.13 -6.22 -4.56
CA TRP A 82 4.40 -6.31 -3.29
C TRP A 82 3.91 -4.94 -2.79
N ARG A 83 4.66 -3.88 -3.06
CA ARG A 83 4.25 -2.51 -2.74
C ARG A 83 2.96 -2.11 -3.47
N LYS A 84 2.85 -2.46 -4.77
CA LYS A 84 1.61 -2.25 -5.54
C LYS A 84 0.49 -3.15 -5.05
N MET A 85 0.77 -4.41 -4.74
CA MET A 85 -0.24 -5.31 -4.20
C MET A 85 -0.78 -4.84 -2.85
N LYS A 86 0.06 -4.25 -2.01
CA LYS A 86 -0.33 -3.64 -0.75
C LYS A 86 -1.27 -2.45 -0.94
N SER A 87 -1.11 -1.63 -1.98
CA SER A 87 -1.94 -0.44 -2.22
C SER A 87 -3.42 -0.78 -2.44
N PHE A 88 -3.72 -1.95 -3.02
CA PHE A 88 -5.09 -2.42 -3.24
C PHE A 88 -5.45 -3.70 -2.46
N TYR A 89 -4.70 -4.00 -1.40
CA TYR A 89 -4.91 -5.20 -0.58
C TYR A 89 -6.33 -5.32 -0.02
N GLU A 90 -6.98 -4.20 0.31
CA GLU A 90 -8.36 -4.15 0.79
C GLU A 90 -9.38 -4.73 -0.21
N PHE A 91 -9.03 -4.80 -1.50
CA PHE A 91 -9.87 -5.39 -2.55
C PHE A 91 -9.53 -6.85 -2.84
N ILE A 92 -8.63 -7.46 -2.08
CA ILE A 92 -8.27 -8.87 -2.23
C ILE A 92 -9.11 -9.70 -1.28
N ASP A 93 -10.05 -10.45 -1.86
CA ASP A 93 -10.86 -11.42 -1.12
C ASP A 93 -10.11 -12.75 -1.00
N CYS A 94 -9.76 -13.12 0.23
CA CYS A 94 -9.10 -14.38 0.56
C CYS A 94 -10.03 -15.43 1.20
N SER A 95 -11.33 -15.21 1.21
CA SER A 95 -12.31 -16.12 1.83
C SER A 95 -12.46 -17.43 1.04
N GLY A 96 -12.36 -17.40 -0.29
CA GLY A 96 -12.45 -18.55 -1.17
C GLY A 96 -11.23 -19.48 -1.15
N LYS A 97 -11.21 -20.49 -2.03
CA LYS A 97 -10.05 -21.39 -2.22
C LYS A 97 -8.81 -20.66 -2.76
N LYS A 98 -9.01 -19.63 -3.55
CA LYS A 98 -7.95 -18.75 -4.10
C LYS A 98 -8.22 -17.32 -3.68
N ALA A 99 -7.17 -16.49 -3.68
CA ALA A 99 -7.32 -15.05 -3.52
C ALA A 99 -7.80 -14.44 -4.84
N GLU A 100 -8.82 -13.58 -4.77
CA GLU A 100 -9.42 -12.93 -5.93
C GLU A 100 -9.51 -11.43 -5.69
N ILE A 101 -9.38 -10.62 -6.76
CA ILE A 101 -9.59 -9.18 -6.66
C ILE A 101 -11.08 -8.91 -6.83
N ARG A 102 -11.73 -8.46 -5.75
CA ARG A 102 -13.16 -8.16 -5.71
C ARG A 102 -13.39 -6.72 -5.26
N ILE A 103 -13.83 -5.88 -6.17
CA ILE A 103 -14.09 -4.47 -5.91
C ILE A 103 -15.60 -4.28 -5.78
N PRO A 104 -16.12 -3.77 -4.64
CA PRO A 104 -17.54 -3.45 -4.50
C PRO A 104 -17.97 -2.43 -5.58
N PRO A 105 -19.17 -2.58 -6.19
CA PRO A 105 -19.61 -1.71 -7.28
C PRO A 105 -19.60 -0.22 -6.90
N ILE A 106 -20.04 0.12 -5.68
CA ILE A 106 -20.06 1.50 -5.19
C ILE A 106 -18.64 2.08 -5.12
N GLN A 107 -17.68 1.33 -4.57
CA GLN A 107 -16.28 1.79 -4.47
C GLN A 107 -15.64 1.91 -5.85
N LYS A 108 -16.01 1.04 -6.79
CA LYS A 108 -15.55 1.11 -8.18
C LYS A 108 -15.99 2.43 -8.83
N TYR A 109 -17.30 2.76 -8.79
CA TYR A 109 -17.81 3.99 -9.36
C TYR A 109 -17.26 5.24 -8.66
N LEU A 110 -17.23 5.23 -7.33
CA LEU A 110 -16.69 6.33 -6.53
C LEU A 110 -15.21 6.55 -6.83
N GLY A 111 -14.40 5.49 -6.89
CA GLY A 111 -12.98 5.58 -7.20
C GLY A 111 -12.71 6.13 -8.60
N ILE A 112 -13.48 5.72 -9.60
CA ILE A 112 -13.38 6.27 -10.96
C ILE A 112 -13.78 7.76 -10.97
N PHE A 113 -14.89 8.10 -10.34
CA PHE A 113 -15.36 9.48 -10.24
C PHE A 113 -14.34 10.39 -9.56
N LEU A 114 -13.81 10.00 -8.39
CA LEU A 114 -12.79 10.75 -7.68
C LEU A 114 -11.49 10.89 -8.47
N TYR A 115 -11.11 9.85 -9.23
CA TYR A 115 -9.93 9.90 -10.08
C TYR A 115 -10.06 10.99 -11.16
N TYR A 116 -11.16 11.01 -11.92
CA TYR A 116 -11.37 12.01 -12.97
C TYR A 116 -11.61 13.41 -12.39
N LEU A 117 -12.39 13.51 -11.31
CA LEU A 117 -12.62 14.78 -10.61
C LEU A 117 -11.28 15.39 -10.15
N SER A 118 -10.39 14.58 -9.61
CA SER A 118 -9.07 15.04 -9.16
C SER A 118 -8.21 15.54 -10.32
N LEU A 119 -8.18 14.82 -11.45
CA LEU A 119 -7.42 15.24 -12.62
C LEU A 119 -7.93 16.57 -13.17
N VAL A 120 -9.24 16.70 -13.35
CA VAL A 120 -9.86 17.93 -13.82
C VAL A 120 -9.61 19.06 -12.83
N GLY A 121 -9.77 18.82 -11.53
CA GLY A 121 -9.52 19.82 -10.49
C GLY A 121 -8.10 20.32 -10.43
N ILE A 122 -7.10 19.43 -10.57
CA ILE A 122 -5.68 19.81 -10.62
C ILE A 122 -5.42 20.72 -11.83
N VAL A 123 -5.89 20.33 -13.02
CA VAL A 123 -5.72 21.14 -14.24
C VAL A 123 -6.39 22.50 -14.06
N PHE A 124 -7.61 22.54 -13.54
CA PHE A 124 -8.37 23.77 -13.33
C PHE A 124 -7.68 24.73 -12.34
N CYS A 125 -7.04 24.20 -11.30
CA CYS A 125 -6.30 25.01 -10.33
C CYS A 125 -4.93 25.44 -10.86
N MET A 126 -4.28 24.64 -11.71
CA MET A 126 -2.95 25.00 -12.26
C MET A 126 -3.02 26.12 -13.31
N ILE A 127 -4.10 26.21 -14.11
CA ILE A 127 -4.23 27.23 -15.14
C ILE A 127 -4.19 28.66 -14.54
N PRO A 128 -5.00 29.03 -13.53
CA PRO A 128 -4.93 30.35 -12.91
C PRO A 128 -3.55 30.64 -12.28
N LEU A 129 -2.93 29.64 -11.63
CA LEU A 129 -1.60 29.81 -11.05
C LEU A 129 -0.54 30.16 -12.10
N ILE A 130 -0.58 29.49 -13.26
CA ILE A 130 0.34 29.77 -14.37
C ILE A 130 0.06 31.17 -14.94
N LEU A 131 -1.22 31.55 -15.11
CA LEU A 131 -1.59 32.89 -15.61
C LEU A 131 -1.16 34.00 -14.66
N LEU A 132 -1.36 33.84 -13.35
CA LEU A 132 -0.90 34.80 -12.34
C LEU A 132 0.61 34.98 -12.36
N PHE A 133 1.35 33.89 -12.53
CA PHE A 133 2.79 33.93 -12.65
C PHE A 133 3.26 34.66 -13.93
N CYS A 134 2.63 34.38 -15.08
CA CYS A 134 2.94 35.02 -16.36
C CYS A 134 2.61 36.51 -16.37
N LEU A 135 1.57 36.93 -15.65
CA LEU A 135 1.13 38.33 -15.58
C LEU A 135 1.83 39.14 -14.50
N ASN A 136 2.79 38.56 -13.77
CA ASN A 136 3.48 39.14 -12.61
C ASN A 136 2.53 39.68 -11.52
N PHE A 137 1.31 39.10 -11.43
CA PHE A 137 0.29 39.46 -10.47
C PHE A 137 0.40 38.53 -9.26
N LEU A 138 1.42 38.76 -8.43
CA LEU A 138 1.75 37.92 -7.28
C LEU A 138 0.94 38.36 -6.04
N ASP A 139 -0.36 38.07 -6.02
CA ASP A 139 -1.13 38.13 -4.78
C ASP A 139 -0.92 36.83 -4.00
N ILE A 140 -0.21 36.93 -2.87
CA ILE A 140 0.11 35.82 -1.97
C ILE A 140 -1.14 35.08 -1.51
N ARG A 141 -2.25 35.77 -1.30
CA ARG A 141 -3.51 35.16 -0.83
C ARG A 141 -4.06 34.20 -1.87
N ILE A 142 -4.11 34.62 -3.13
CA ILE A 142 -4.61 33.82 -4.25
C ILE A 142 -3.71 32.59 -4.45
N ILE A 143 -2.37 32.76 -4.36
CA ILE A 143 -1.43 31.64 -4.49
C ILE A 143 -1.65 30.60 -3.39
N VAL A 144 -1.85 31.03 -2.15
CA VAL A 144 -2.12 30.13 -1.01
C VAL A 144 -3.42 29.38 -1.19
N GLU A 145 -4.50 30.07 -1.58
CA GLU A 145 -5.81 29.44 -1.82
C GLU A 145 -5.76 28.35 -2.90
N PHE A 146 -5.23 28.69 -4.09
CA PHE A 146 -5.10 27.70 -5.16
C PHE A 146 -4.17 26.56 -4.81
N SER A 147 -3.10 26.81 -4.06
CA SER A 147 -2.22 25.75 -3.56
C SER A 147 -2.93 24.78 -2.64
N LEU A 148 -3.80 25.26 -1.75
CA LEU A 148 -4.62 24.42 -0.88
C LEU A 148 -5.58 23.54 -1.70
N TYR A 149 -6.23 24.07 -2.73
CA TYR A 149 -7.08 23.28 -3.63
C TYR A 149 -6.28 22.20 -4.38
N VAL A 150 -5.09 22.52 -4.87
CA VAL A 150 -4.22 21.53 -5.52
C VAL A 150 -3.87 20.40 -4.56
N PHE A 151 -3.51 20.69 -3.29
CA PHE A 151 -3.26 19.68 -2.28
C PHE A 151 -4.48 18.80 -2.01
N TYR A 152 -5.66 19.39 -1.98
CA TYR A 152 -6.93 18.69 -1.78
C TYR A 152 -7.21 17.71 -2.94
N PHE A 153 -7.04 18.14 -4.19
CA PHE A 153 -7.21 17.26 -5.35
C PHE A 153 -6.14 16.17 -5.44
N ILE A 154 -4.89 16.46 -5.07
CA ILE A 154 -3.84 15.44 -4.96
C ILE A 154 -4.20 14.38 -3.90
N TYR A 155 -4.81 14.78 -2.79
CA TYR A 155 -5.27 13.85 -1.78
C TYR A 155 -6.36 12.91 -2.32
N PHE A 156 -7.39 13.43 -2.99
CA PHE A 156 -8.41 12.60 -3.63
C PHE A 156 -7.85 11.70 -4.72
N PHE A 157 -6.90 12.20 -5.50
CA PHE A 157 -6.19 11.40 -6.49
C PHE A 157 -5.53 10.19 -5.83
N LYS A 158 -4.79 10.40 -4.73
CA LYS A 158 -4.16 9.31 -3.97
C LYS A 158 -5.18 8.31 -3.43
N MET A 159 -6.32 8.75 -2.93
CA MET A 159 -7.38 7.87 -2.45
C MET A 159 -8.01 7.02 -3.56
N SER A 160 -8.04 7.51 -4.78
CA SER A 160 -8.63 6.80 -5.92
C SER A 160 -7.68 5.79 -6.58
N LEU A 161 -6.37 5.92 -6.39
CA LEU A 161 -5.35 5.06 -7.01
C LEU A 161 -5.52 3.56 -6.67
N PRO A 162 -5.78 3.14 -5.42
CA PRO A 162 -5.95 1.74 -5.07
C PRO A 162 -7.06 1.06 -5.89
N VAL A 163 -8.19 1.74 -6.04
CA VAL A 163 -9.33 1.23 -6.84
C VAL A 163 -8.93 1.07 -8.30
N LYS A 164 -8.25 2.06 -8.88
CA LYS A 164 -7.80 2.02 -10.27
C LYS A 164 -6.80 0.89 -10.50
N GLU A 165 -5.83 0.72 -9.62
CA GLU A 165 -4.85 -0.37 -9.70
C GLU A 165 -5.53 -1.73 -9.58
N ALA A 166 -6.43 -1.92 -8.61
CA ALA A 166 -7.19 -3.14 -8.45
C ALA A 166 -8.00 -3.49 -9.71
N MET A 167 -8.64 -2.50 -10.34
CA MET A 167 -9.39 -2.69 -11.60
C MET A 167 -8.48 -3.11 -12.77
N GLN A 168 -7.29 -2.53 -12.88
CA GLN A 168 -6.34 -2.90 -13.92
C GLN A 168 -5.92 -4.36 -13.77
N PHE A 169 -5.55 -4.77 -12.55
CA PHE A 169 -5.13 -6.13 -12.28
C PHE A 169 -6.27 -7.14 -12.39
N GLN A 170 -7.50 -6.77 -11.98
CA GLN A 170 -8.68 -7.62 -12.19
C GLN A 170 -8.92 -7.92 -13.67
N LYS A 171 -8.82 -6.92 -14.55
CA LYS A 171 -8.97 -7.09 -16.01
C LYS A 171 -7.87 -7.97 -16.62
N LEU A 172 -6.64 -7.93 -16.05
CA LEU A 172 -5.52 -8.72 -16.55
C LEU A 172 -5.65 -10.21 -16.22
N ILE A 173 -6.27 -10.55 -15.08
CA ILE A 173 -6.50 -11.94 -14.67
C ILE A 173 -7.68 -12.57 -15.43
N GLN A 174 -8.66 -11.76 -15.83
CA GLN A 174 -9.87 -12.23 -16.54
C GLN A 174 -9.67 -12.45 -18.05
N LYS A 175 -8.52 -12.05 -18.58
CA LYS A 175 -8.10 -12.33 -19.95
C LYS A 175 -7.30 -13.63 -20.03
#